data_2a717a62416d890be641a496925494ef
#
_entry.id   2a717a62416d890be641a496925494ef
#
_cell.length_a   1.000
_cell.length_b   1.000
_cell.length_c   1.000
_cell.angle_alpha   90.00
_cell.angle_beta   90.00
_cell.angle_gamma   90.00
#
_symmetry.space_group_name_H-M   'P 1'
#
loop_
_entity.id
_entity.type
_entity.pdbx_description
1 polymer ?
#
loop_
_entity_poly.entity_id
_entity_poly.type
_entity_poly.pdbx_seq_one_letter_code
_entity_poly.pdbx_strand_id
1 'polypeptide(L)'
;MPVTWPLSQRIQSFKPSATVSISNLASQMRADGEDVINLAVGEPDFDTPSHVMEAAITAIQSGQTRYTHVAGTLALRQAVCDKYQRENQLRYQANQVLVSNGAKQCIYNLTVALLEAGDQVIIPAPYWVSYSAMVAMAGAEAIIIRCPASQAFKVTAAQLSEAITPATKLLMLNSP
;
A
#
# COMPACT_ATOMS: atom_id res chain seq x y z
N MET A 1 36.87 12.93 -7.71
CA MET A 1 36.32 11.92 -6.80
C MET A 1 34.83 12.01 -6.88
N PRO A 2 34.08 10.90 -7.00
CA PRO A 2 32.63 10.96 -6.95
C PRO A 2 32.19 11.50 -5.58
N VAL A 3 31.36 12.53 -5.58
CA VAL A 3 30.77 13.07 -4.35
C VAL A 3 29.72 12.09 -3.86
N THR A 4 30.03 11.37 -2.78
CA THR A 4 29.04 10.52 -2.11
C THR A 4 28.30 11.36 -1.07
N TRP A 5 27.02 11.64 -1.33
CA TRP A 5 26.16 12.31 -0.35
C TRP A 5 25.79 11.32 0.77
N PRO A 6 25.96 11.71 2.03
CA PRO A 6 25.55 10.85 3.13
C PRO A 6 24.01 10.66 3.11
N LEU A 7 23.56 9.42 3.01
CA LEU A 7 22.15 9.08 3.13
C LEU A 7 21.71 9.22 4.60
N SER A 8 20.44 9.59 4.82
CA SER A 8 19.88 9.64 6.16
C SER A 8 19.92 8.26 6.83
N GLN A 9 20.04 8.22 8.15
CA GLN A 9 20.00 6.97 8.92
C GLN A 9 18.71 6.17 8.64
N ARG A 10 17.59 6.86 8.44
CA ARG A 10 16.31 6.26 8.05
C ARG A 10 16.45 5.45 6.77
N ILE A 11 17.03 5.99 5.71
CA ILE A 11 17.22 5.28 4.43
C ILE A 11 18.21 4.14 4.57
N GLN A 12 19.27 4.32 5.36
CA GLN A 12 20.26 3.26 5.59
C GLN A 12 19.70 2.05 6.35
N SER A 13 18.67 2.23 7.16
CA SER A 13 18.01 1.15 7.89
C SER A 13 17.06 0.29 7.03
N PHE A 14 16.72 0.74 5.81
CA PHE A 14 15.83 -0.02 4.92
C PHE A 14 16.57 -1.04 4.10
N LYS A 15 16.00 -2.25 4.07
CA LYS A 15 16.40 -3.29 3.12
C LYS A 15 15.64 -3.08 1.79
N PRO A 16 16.25 -3.42 0.65
CA PRO A 16 15.54 -3.49 -0.62
C PRO A 16 14.27 -4.34 -0.51
N SER A 17 13.25 -4.00 -1.31
CA SER A 17 12.00 -4.76 -1.33
C SER A 17 12.28 -6.24 -1.68
N ALA A 18 11.91 -7.16 -0.80
CA ALA A 18 12.05 -8.59 -1.02
C ALA A 18 11.31 -9.03 -2.31
N THR A 19 10.13 -8.47 -2.57
CA THR A 19 9.34 -8.71 -3.78
C THR A 19 10.13 -8.35 -5.06
N VAL A 20 10.74 -7.15 -5.09
CA VAL A 20 11.53 -6.71 -6.24
C VAL A 20 12.79 -7.57 -6.39
N SER A 21 13.47 -7.88 -5.30
CA SER A 21 14.69 -8.71 -5.33
C SER A 21 14.41 -10.11 -5.87
N ILE A 22 13.32 -10.74 -5.43
CA ILE A 22 12.93 -12.08 -5.90
C ILE A 22 12.48 -12.03 -7.37
N SER A 23 11.74 -11.01 -7.77
CA SER A 23 11.30 -10.83 -9.16
C SER A 23 12.51 -10.63 -10.10
N ASN A 24 13.49 -9.83 -9.69
CA ASN A 24 14.73 -9.63 -10.45
C ASN A 24 15.53 -10.95 -10.56
N LEU A 25 15.62 -11.72 -9.47
CA LEU A 25 16.28 -13.04 -9.49
C LEU A 25 15.58 -13.99 -10.46
N ALA A 26 14.25 -14.09 -10.40
CA ALA A 26 13.49 -14.93 -11.33
C ALA A 26 13.67 -14.50 -12.78
N SER A 27 13.75 -13.21 -13.05
CA SER A 27 14.02 -12.68 -14.39
C SER A 27 15.42 -13.02 -14.87
N GLN A 28 16.42 -12.94 -13.99
CA GLN A 28 17.79 -13.34 -14.30
C GLN A 28 17.87 -14.84 -14.62
N MET A 29 17.28 -15.69 -13.78
CA MET A 29 17.27 -17.15 -14.00
C MET A 29 16.64 -17.51 -15.34
N ARG A 30 15.54 -16.86 -15.74
CA ARG A 30 14.94 -17.04 -17.07
C ARG A 30 15.88 -16.62 -18.19
N ALA A 31 16.58 -15.50 -18.03
CA ALA A 31 17.56 -15.04 -19.01
C ALA A 31 18.73 -16.02 -19.17
N ASP A 32 19.07 -16.73 -18.10
CA ASP A 32 20.11 -17.77 -18.08
C ASP A 32 19.59 -19.13 -18.63
N GLY A 33 18.33 -19.21 -19.07
CA GLY A 33 17.71 -20.36 -19.70
C GLY A 33 17.02 -21.34 -18.75
N GLU A 34 16.84 -20.96 -17.49
CA GLU A 34 16.13 -21.80 -16.51
C GLU A 34 14.61 -21.67 -16.66
N ASP A 35 13.88 -22.78 -16.50
CA ASP A 35 12.41 -22.80 -16.46
C ASP A 35 11.91 -22.40 -15.06
N VAL A 36 11.62 -21.12 -14.90
CA VAL A 36 11.23 -20.53 -13.62
C VAL A 36 9.81 -19.93 -13.68
N ILE A 37 8.97 -20.37 -12.75
CA ILE A 37 7.65 -19.77 -12.49
C ILE A 37 7.81 -18.67 -11.44
N ASN A 38 7.53 -17.42 -11.84
CA ASN A 38 7.62 -16.27 -10.93
C ASN A 38 6.27 -16.02 -10.22
N LEU A 39 6.24 -16.23 -8.90
CA LEU A 39 5.10 -15.94 -8.04
C LEU A 39 5.34 -14.76 -7.08
N ALA A 40 6.38 -13.96 -7.31
CA ALA A 40 6.79 -12.90 -6.41
C ALA A 40 5.92 -11.64 -6.52
N VAL A 41 5.34 -11.37 -7.70
CA VAL A 41 4.50 -10.20 -7.98
C VAL A 41 3.18 -10.66 -8.59
N GLY A 42 2.07 -10.17 -8.05
CA GLY A 42 0.75 -10.34 -8.63
C GLY A 42 0.35 -9.08 -9.40
N GLU A 43 -0.11 -9.27 -10.62
CA GLU A 43 -0.73 -8.21 -11.42
C GLU A 43 -1.96 -8.80 -12.15
N PRO A 44 -2.97 -7.99 -12.49
CA PRO A 44 -4.08 -8.45 -13.32
C PRO A 44 -3.57 -8.98 -14.65
N ASP A 45 -4.07 -10.13 -15.08
CA ASP A 45 -3.74 -10.76 -16.38
C ASP A 45 -4.62 -10.25 -17.53
N PHE A 46 -5.65 -9.46 -17.22
CA PHE A 46 -6.50 -8.77 -18.19
C PHE A 46 -5.99 -7.34 -18.45
N ASP A 47 -6.08 -6.93 -19.68
CA ASP A 47 -5.81 -5.54 -20.05
C ASP A 47 -6.87 -4.59 -19.45
N THR A 48 -6.53 -3.31 -19.38
CA THR A 48 -7.48 -2.27 -18.98
C THR A 48 -8.71 -2.32 -19.91
N PRO A 49 -9.95 -2.31 -19.38
CA PRO A 49 -11.15 -2.34 -20.19
C PRO A 49 -11.18 -1.22 -21.25
N SER A 50 -11.61 -1.52 -22.47
CA SER A 50 -11.58 -0.61 -23.60
C SER A 50 -12.23 0.75 -23.32
N HIS A 51 -13.38 0.76 -22.64
CA HIS A 51 -14.08 2.01 -22.30
C HIS A 51 -13.28 2.91 -21.33
N VAL A 52 -12.43 2.32 -20.49
CA VAL A 52 -11.54 3.07 -19.58
C VAL A 52 -10.38 3.66 -20.38
N MET A 53 -9.79 2.89 -21.31
CA MET A 53 -8.73 3.38 -22.21
C MET A 53 -9.22 4.51 -23.08
N GLU A 54 -10.40 4.38 -23.70
CA GLU A 54 -11.04 5.40 -24.53
C GLU A 54 -11.32 6.70 -23.77
N ALA A 55 -11.80 6.58 -22.52
CA ALA A 55 -12.00 7.72 -21.63
C ALA A 55 -10.69 8.46 -21.34
N ALA A 56 -9.61 7.73 -21.08
CA ALA A 56 -8.28 8.31 -20.85
C ALA A 56 -7.74 9.03 -22.11
N ILE A 57 -7.87 8.42 -23.29
CA ILE A 57 -7.48 9.03 -24.58
C ILE A 57 -8.26 10.32 -24.81
N THR A 58 -9.57 10.29 -24.60
CA THR A 58 -10.45 11.46 -24.76
C THR A 58 -10.05 12.58 -23.77
N ALA A 59 -9.73 12.24 -22.53
CA ALA A 59 -9.27 13.21 -21.55
C ALA A 59 -7.95 13.89 -21.98
N ILE A 60 -7.00 13.12 -22.51
CA ILE A 60 -5.73 13.65 -23.03
C ILE A 60 -5.99 14.58 -24.21
N GLN A 61 -6.77 14.15 -25.19
CA GLN A 61 -7.09 14.92 -26.40
C GLN A 61 -7.86 16.21 -26.08
N SER A 62 -8.68 16.21 -25.02
CA SER A 62 -9.39 17.40 -24.55
C SER A 62 -8.55 18.33 -23.65
N GLY A 63 -7.25 18.05 -23.50
CA GLY A 63 -6.33 18.88 -22.74
C GLY A 63 -6.45 18.76 -21.21
N GLN A 64 -7.03 17.69 -20.69
CA GLN A 64 -7.08 17.40 -19.24
C GLN A 64 -5.72 16.91 -18.71
N THR A 65 -4.67 17.65 -18.99
CA THR A 65 -3.27 17.30 -18.68
C THR A 65 -2.59 18.32 -17.79
N ARG A 66 -3.37 19.21 -17.18
CA ARG A 66 -2.89 20.28 -16.29
C ARG A 66 -3.04 19.90 -14.82
N TYR A 67 -2.53 20.74 -13.93
CA TYR A 67 -2.70 20.57 -12.48
C TYR A 67 -4.17 20.45 -12.08
N THR A 68 -4.44 19.54 -11.19
CA THR A 68 -5.74 19.36 -10.57
C THR A 68 -5.70 19.84 -9.11
N HIS A 69 -6.84 19.80 -8.44
CA HIS A 69 -6.88 19.96 -7.00
C HIS A 69 -6.03 18.86 -6.31
N VAL A 70 -5.36 19.21 -5.21
CA VAL A 70 -4.44 18.31 -4.48
C VAL A 70 -5.11 17.00 -4.07
N ALA A 71 -6.39 17.06 -3.68
CA ALA A 71 -7.14 15.86 -3.30
C ALA A 71 -7.70 15.06 -4.50
N GLY A 72 -7.41 15.46 -5.73
CA GLY A 72 -7.99 14.91 -6.96
C GLY A 72 -9.19 15.71 -7.49
N THR A 73 -9.63 15.43 -8.71
CA THR A 73 -10.76 16.14 -9.33
C THR A 73 -12.05 15.92 -8.54
N LEU A 74 -12.91 16.94 -8.49
CA LEU A 74 -14.19 16.83 -7.78
C LEU A 74 -15.04 15.70 -8.34
N ALA A 75 -15.06 15.53 -9.67
CA ALA A 75 -15.82 14.47 -10.33
C ALA A 75 -15.39 13.07 -9.87
N LEU A 76 -14.08 12.81 -9.79
CA LEU A 76 -13.58 11.51 -9.31
C LEU A 76 -13.89 11.29 -7.83
N ARG A 77 -13.70 12.31 -6.99
CA ARG A 77 -14.01 12.22 -5.56
C ARG A 77 -15.51 11.97 -5.30
N GLN A 78 -16.38 12.60 -6.10
CA GLN A 78 -17.82 12.35 -6.02
C GLN A 78 -18.15 10.94 -6.49
N ALA A 79 -17.56 10.45 -7.59
CA ALA A 79 -17.77 9.09 -8.06
C ALA A 79 -17.33 8.02 -7.03
N VAL A 80 -16.28 8.29 -6.26
CA VAL A 80 -15.86 7.45 -5.13
C VAL A 80 -16.94 7.42 -4.04
N CYS A 81 -17.50 8.57 -3.67
CA CYS A 81 -18.59 8.66 -2.69
C CYS A 81 -19.82 7.87 -3.15
N ASP A 82 -20.21 8.05 -4.41
CA ASP A 82 -21.37 7.39 -4.99
C ASP A 82 -21.18 5.86 -5.04
N LYS A 83 -19.95 5.40 -5.36
CA LYS A 83 -19.59 3.99 -5.31
C LYS A 83 -19.73 3.42 -3.89
N TYR A 84 -19.16 4.07 -2.89
CA TYR A 84 -19.26 3.62 -1.51
C TYR A 84 -20.70 3.59 -1.00
N GLN A 85 -21.51 4.58 -1.36
CA GLN A 85 -22.93 4.58 -1.02
C GLN A 85 -23.67 3.41 -1.68
N ARG A 86 -23.42 3.15 -2.97
CA ARG A 86 -24.11 2.11 -3.76
C ARG A 86 -23.71 0.70 -3.32
N GLU A 87 -22.41 0.46 -3.12
CA GLU A 87 -21.87 -0.89 -2.95
C GLU A 87 -21.64 -1.27 -1.47
N ASN A 88 -21.38 -0.29 -0.62
CA ASN A 88 -21.00 -0.54 0.77
C ASN A 88 -21.98 0.11 1.78
N GLN A 89 -22.97 0.88 1.32
CA GLN A 89 -23.91 1.65 2.16
C GLN A 89 -23.20 2.65 3.08
N LEU A 90 -21.99 3.10 2.70
CA LEU A 90 -21.21 4.09 3.39
C LEU A 90 -21.40 5.47 2.77
N ARG A 91 -21.66 6.47 3.61
CA ARG A 91 -21.88 7.85 3.17
C ARG A 91 -20.67 8.71 3.48
N TYR A 92 -20.02 9.18 2.44
CA TYR A 92 -18.91 10.15 2.53
C TYR A 92 -19.23 11.39 1.70
N GLN A 93 -18.58 12.49 2.05
CA GLN A 93 -18.57 13.72 1.27
C GLN A 93 -17.27 13.83 0.47
N ALA A 94 -17.29 14.53 -0.66
CA ALA A 94 -16.13 14.65 -1.53
C ALA A 94 -14.89 15.29 -0.84
N ASN A 95 -15.09 16.08 0.21
CA ASN A 95 -14.00 16.65 1.02
C ASN A 95 -13.34 15.62 1.99
N GLN A 96 -13.94 14.44 2.14
CA GLN A 96 -13.39 13.33 2.92
C GLN A 96 -12.63 12.30 2.04
N VAL A 97 -12.47 12.60 0.75
CA VAL A 97 -11.80 11.74 -0.23
C VAL A 97 -10.52 12.39 -0.71
N LEU A 98 -9.41 11.67 -0.59
CA LEU A 98 -8.10 11.99 -1.16
C LEU A 98 -7.71 10.92 -2.18
N VAL A 99 -7.46 11.34 -3.40
CA VAL A 99 -6.96 10.46 -4.48
C VAL A 99 -5.44 10.49 -4.48
N SER A 100 -4.82 9.31 -4.50
CA SER A 100 -3.36 9.14 -4.48
C SER A 100 -2.91 8.17 -5.57
N ASN A 101 -1.59 8.09 -5.81
CA ASN A 101 -1.01 7.17 -6.79
C ASN A 101 -0.96 5.74 -6.24
N GLY A 102 -2.12 5.09 -6.23
CA GLY A 102 -2.31 3.72 -5.75
C GLY A 102 -2.37 3.59 -4.22
N ALA A 103 -2.79 2.40 -3.77
CA ALA A 103 -2.98 2.10 -2.35
C ALA A 103 -1.69 2.28 -1.53
N LYS A 104 -0.52 2.02 -2.12
CA LYS A 104 0.76 2.21 -1.44
C LYS A 104 0.96 3.64 -0.98
N GLN A 105 0.69 4.62 -1.82
CA GLN A 105 0.80 6.03 -1.45
C GLN A 105 -0.27 6.42 -0.42
N CYS A 106 -1.50 5.91 -0.55
CA CYS A 106 -2.55 6.17 0.44
C CYS A 106 -2.12 5.74 1.85
N ILE A 107 -1.61 4.51 1.98
CA ILE A 107 -1.19 3.96 3.27
C ILE A 107 0.04 4.72 3.80
N TYR A 108 1.01 5.01 2.93
CA TYR A 108 2.19 5.78 3.33
C TYR A 108 1.81 7.18 3.85
N ASN A 109 0.97 7.91 3.12
CA ASN A 109 0.50 9.23 3.55
C ASN A 109 -0.23 9.16 4.89
N LEU A 110 -1.07 8.12 5.07
CA LEU A 110 -1.80 7.92 6.33
C LEU A 110 -0.85 7.62 7.50
N THR A 111 0.12 6.72 7.30
CA THR A 111 1.09 6.39 8.35
C THR A 111 1.94 7.59 8.75
N VAL A 112 2.43 8.37 7.78
CA VAL A 112 3.22 9.58 8.07
C VAL A 112 2.37 10.67 8.76
N ALA A 113 1.07 10.75 8.44
CA ALA A 113 0.18 11.74 9.06
C ALA A 113 -0.26 11.39 10.49
N LEU A 114 -0.27 10.10 10.85
CA LEU A 114 -0.82 9.63 12.12
C LEU A 114 0.24 9.15 13.13
N LEU A 115 1.43 8.76 12.66
CA LEU A 115 2.42 8.06 13.46
C LEU A 115 3.67 8.91 13.68
N GLU A 116 4.25 8.73 14.87
CA GLU A 116 5.54 9.30 15.24
C GLU A 116 6.40 8.29 16.01
N ALA A 117 7.60 8.70 16.38
CA ALA A 117 8.53 7.85 17.14
C ALA A 117 7.91 7.46 18.50
N GLY A 118 7.91 6.17 18.80
CA GLY A 118 7.30 5.61 20.01
C GLY A 118 5.89 5.05 19.80
N ASP A 119 5.24 5.34 18.68
CA ASP A 119 3.93 4.75 18.35
C ASP A 119 4.08 3.31 17.86
N GLN A 120 3.03 2.51 18.09
CA GLN A 120 2.96 1.12 17.68
C GLN A 120 1.78 0.87 16.74
N VAL A 121 2.04 0.01 15.72
CA VAL A 121 1.04 -0.46 14.77
C VAL A 121 0.97 -1.97 14.82
N ILE A 122 -0.19 -2.52 15.15
CA ILE A 122 -0.42 -3.96 15.17
C ILE A 122 -0.72 -4.43 13.74
N ILE A 123 -0.02 -5.48 13.29
CA ILE A 123 -0.18 -6.07 11.96
C ILE A 123 -0.29 -7.59 12.09
N PRO A 124 -1.49 -8.18 11.94
CA PRO A 124 -1.63 -9.63 11.87
C PRO A 124 -0.96 -10.20 10.62
N ALA A 125 -0.17 -11.26 10.76
CA ALA A 125 0.51 -11.95 9.67
C ALA A 125 -0.22 -13.26 9.29
N PRO A 126 -0.29 -13.62 7.99
CA PRO A 126 0.40 -13.02 6.86
C PRO A 126 -0.18 -11.65 6.44
N TYR A 127 0.68 -10.78 5.91
CA TYR A 127 0.32 -9.44 5.47
C TYR A 127 1.19 -8.99 4.29
N TRP A 128 0.77 -7.95 3.59
CA TRP A 128 1.57 -7.37 2.51
C TRP A 128 2.87 -6.74 3.04
N VAL A 129 4.01 -7.19 2.52
CA VAL A 129 5.35 -6.82 2.98
C VAL A 129 5.62 -5.32 3.11
N SER A 130 4.88 -4.48 2.38
CA SER A 130 5.04 -3.02 2.44
C SER A 130 4.50 -2.39 3.72
N TYR A 131 3.61 -3.03 4.47
CA TYR A 131 2.99 -2.43 5.66
C TYR A 131 4.01 -2.12 6.75
N SER A 132 4.81 -3.10 7.15
CA SER A 132 5.85 -2.90 8.17
C SER A 132 6.91 -1.90 7.74
N ALA A 133 7.25 -1.87 6.44
CA ALA A 133 8.18 -0.88 5.90
C ALA A 133 7.62 0.55 6.01
N MET A 134 6.34 0.78 5.69
CA MET A 134 5.71 2.09 5.79
C MET A 134 5.62 2.58 7.24
N VAL A 135 5.31 1.69 8.18
CA VAL A 135 5.31 1.98 9.62
C VAL A 135 6.69 2.42 10.07
N ALA A 136 7.73 1.66 9.71
CA ALA A 136 9.11 2.03 10.03
C ALA A 136 9.55 3.35 9.37
N MET A 137 9.08 3.64 8.13
CA MET A 137 9.35 4.92 7.47
C MET A 137 8.71 6.10 8.19
N ALA A 138 7.58 5.91 8.85
CA ALA A 138 6.95 6.91 9.71
C ALA A 138 7.65 7.07 11.08
N GLY A 139 8.64 6.22 11.39
CA GLY A 139 9.36 6.24 12.66
C GLY A 139 8.73 5.41 13.77
N ALA A 140 7.62 4.72 13.48
CA ALA A 140 6.88 3.90 14.43
C ALA A 140 7.33 2.43 14.40
N GLU A 141 6.84 1.65 15.36
CA GLU A 141 7.14 0.23 15.52
C GLU A 141 5.99 -0.64 15.01
N ALA A 142 6.31 -1.67 14.19
CA ALA A 142 5.34 -2.66 13.75
C ALA A 142 5.32 -3.87 14.70
N ILE A 143 4.20 -4.09 15.37
CA ILE A 143 3.93 -5.24 16.25
C ILE A 143 3.25 -6.34 15.44
N ILE A 144 3.99 -7.40 15.14
CA ILE A 144 3.51 -8.47 14.27
C ILE A 144 2.88 -9.59 15.10
N ILE A 145 1.59 -9.86 14.88
CA ILE A 145 0.88 -10.99 15.46
C ILE A 145 0.89 -12.15 14.45
N ARG A 146 1.49 -13.27 14.83
CA ARG A 146 1.47 -14.48 14.00
C ARG A 146 0.11 -15.16 14.04
N CYS A 147 -0.53 -15.32 12.89
CA CYS A 147 -1.80 -16.04 12.73
C CYS A 147 -1.55 -17.28 11.87
N PRO A 148 -1.37 -18.48 12.49
CA PRO A 148 -1.01 -19.70 11.75
C PRO A 148 -2.18 -20.24 10.92
N ALA A 149 -1.87 -21.14 9.96
CA ALA A 149 -2.87 -21.81 9.14
C ALA A 149 -3.90 -22.61 9.98
N SER A 150 -3.48 -23.19 11.12
CA SER A 150 -4.37 -23.85 12.06
C SER A 150 -5.44 -22.93 12.66
N GLN A 151 -5.21 -21.62 12.60
CA GLN A 151 -6.11 -20.54 13.03
C GLN A 151 -6.81 -19.87 11.83
N ALA A 152 -6.75 -20.51 10.64
CA ALA A 152 -7.27 -19.97 9.38
C ALA A 152 -6.74 -18.54 9.09
N PHE A 153 -5.49 -18.25 9.48
CA PHE A 153 -4.82 -16.95 9.34
C PHE A 153 -5.56 -15.76 9.96
N LYS A 154 -6.48 -16.02 10.89
CA LYS A 154 -7.27 -14.96 11.55
C LYS A 154 -6.70 -14.64 12.92
N VAL A 155 -6.58 -13.35 13.22
CA VAL A 155 -6.22 -12.86 14.56
C VAL A 155 -7.38 -13.11 15.51
N THR A 156 -7.08 -13.51 16.76
CA THR A 156 -8.08 -13.65 17.83
C THR A 156 -8.16 -12.40 18.69
N ALA A 157 -9.29 -12.23 19.37
CA ALA A 157 -9.46 -11.13 20.32
C ALA A 157 -8.42 -11.21 21.47
N ALA A 158 -8.06 -12.42 21.92
CA ALA A 158 -7.05 -12.61 22.95
C ALA A 158 -5.67 -12.11 22.49
N GLN A 159 -5.23 -12.49 21.29
CA GLN A 159 -3.97 -12.02 20.71
C GLN A 159 -3.94 -10.50 20.53
N LEU A 160 -5.05 -9.89 20.11
CA LEU A 160 -5.16 -8.44 20.01
C LEU A 160 -5.07 -7.78 21.39
N SER A 161 -5.80 -8.31 22.37
CA SER A 161 -5.79 -7.77 23.74
C SER A 161 -4.40 -7.81 24.36
N GLU A 162 -3.62 -8.87 24.09
CA GLU A 162 -2.24 -9.01 24.57
C GLU A 162 -1.27 -8.05 23.88
N ALA A 163 -1.50 -7.77 22.60
CA ALA A 163 -0.63 -6.92 21.79
C ALA A 163 -0.89 -5.42 21.98
N ILE A 164 -2.07 -5.02 22.44
CA ILE A 164 -2.44 -3.62 22.63
C ILE A 164 -1.72 -3.05 23.85
N THR A 165 -1.04 -1.93 23.67
CA THR A 165 -0.39 -1.13 24.69
C THR A 165 -0.85 0.32 24.64
N PRO A 166 -0.52 1.17 25.61
CA PRO A 166 -0.77 2.62 25.51
C PRO A 166 -0.13 3.30 24.29
N ALA A 167 0.90 2.71 23.69
CA ALA A 167 1.56 3.20 22.49
C ALA A 167 0.87 2.74 21.18
N THR A 168 -0.09 1.83 21.26
CA THR A 168 -0.79 1.33 20.05
C THR A 168 -1.72 2.38 19.48
N LYS A 169 -1.45 2.80 18.23
CA LYS A 169 -2.26 3.80 17.50
C LYS A 169 -3.07 3.22 16.34
N LEU A 170 -2.57 2.19 15.69
CA LEU A 170 -3.22 1.61 14.50
C LEU A 170 -3.27 0.10 14.58
N LEU A 171 -4.32 -0.46 13.97
CA LEU A 171 -4.42 -1.85 13.58
C LEU A 171 -4.52 -1.91 12.04
N MET A 172 -3.57 -2.58 11.39
CA MET A 172 -3.58 -2.80 9.95
C MET A 172 -4.04 -4.22 9.64
N LEU A 173 -5.18 -4.35 9.00
CA LEU A 173 -5.71 -5.64 8.58
C LEU A 173 -5.46 -5.85 7.08
N ASN A 174 -5.00 -7.05 6.73
CA ASN A 174 -4.91 -7.52 5.36
C ASN A 174 -6.01 -8.54 5.11
N SER A 175 -6.82 -8.29 4.10
CA SER A 175 -7.78 -9.29 3.61
C SER A 175 -7.28 -9.77 2.26
N PRO A 176 -7.06 -11.07 2.10
CA PRO A 176 -6.57 -11.64 0.84
C PRO A 176 -7.62 -11.60 -0.26
#